data_9531dea173bfe6a945ca6e8b1ccb4061
#
_entry.id   9531dea173bfe6a945ca6e8b1ccb4061
#
_cell.length_a   1.000
_cell.length_b   1.000
_cell.length_c   1.000
_cell.angle_alpha   90.00
_cell.angle_beta   90.00
_cell.angle_gamma   90.00
#
_symmetry.space_group_name_H-M   'P 1'
#
loop_
_entity.id
_entity.type
_entity.pdbx_description
1 polymer ?
#
loop_
_entity_poly.entity_id
_entity_poly.type
_entity_poly.pdbx_seq_one_letter_code
_entity_poly.pdbx_strand_id
1 'polypeptide(L)'
;MKRIAVIPNNSKDIGLVNTKRLVEFLNGKAEIYIDEAYSVLGLNVNYVAESEILDNAEYLIVLGGDGTILQRAAECAKRKIPVLGINLGKIGFMTEIEIDDMEDAISKFLQDDFTIEKRMMMKAEIRKENKIQFSFHALNDVVVSKVAGEKLIYMELSTDGVAVNRYTADGLIIATPTGSTGYSISAGGPVV
;
A
#
# COMPACT_ATOMS: atom_id res chain seq x y z
N MET A 1 -16.52 -14.87 -12.43
CA MET A 1 -16.65 -14.20 -11.12
C MET A 1 -15.29 -13.62 -10.78
N LYS A 2 -15.21 -12.36 -10.32
CA LYS A 2 -13.92 -11.77 -9.89
C LYS A 2 -13.46 -12.41 -8.60
N ARG A 3 -12.15 -12.66 -8.47
CA ARG A 3 -11.51 -13.14 -7.26
C ARG A 3 -10.90 -11.97 -6.51
N ILE A 4 -11.39 -11.70 -5.32
CA ILE A 4 -11.12 -10.48 -4.58
C ILE A 4 -10.52 -10.82 -3.22
N ALA A 5 -9.30 -10.36 -2.96
CA ALA A 5 -8.74 -10.31 -1.62
C ALA A 5 -9.34 -9.11 -0.86
N VAL A 6 -9.67 -9.29 0.41
CA VAL A 6 -10.15 -8.22 1.29
C VAL A 6 -9.22 -8.11 2.49
N ILE A 7 -8.65 -6.92 2.68
CA ILE A 7 -7.76 -6.64 3.81
C ILE A 7 -8.36 -5.49 4.64
N PRO A 8 -8.92 -5.79 5.81
CA PRO A 8 -9.40 -4.78 6.73
C PRO A 8 -8.28 -4.17 7.58
N ASN A 9 -8.48 -2.95 8.01
CA ASN A 9 -7.67 -2.32 9.04
C ASN A 9 -8.41 -2.38 10.38
N ASN A 10 -8.03 -3.31 11.24
CA ASN A 10 -8.69 -3.57 12.53
C ASN A 10 -8.75 -2.34 13.46
N SER A 11 -7.78 -1.43 13.36
CA SER A 11 -7.76 -0.24 14.20
C SER A 11 -8.77 0.82 13.75
N LYS A 12 -9.20 0.78 12.49
CA LYS A 12 -10.17 1.71 11.89
C LYS A 12 -11.55 1.08 11.71
N ASP A 13 -11.62 -0.21 11.39
CA ASP A 13 -12.86 -0.97 11.24
C ASP A 13 -13.20 -1.72 12.54
N ILE A 14 -13.57 -0.97 13.56
CA ILE A 14 -13.85 -1.54 14.89
C ILE A 14 -14.99 -2.55 14.79
N GLY A 15 -14.73 -3.77 15.24
CA GLY A 15 -15.67 -4.90 15.14
C GLY A 15 -15.90 -5.39 13.71
N LEU A 16 -15.10 -4.92 12.75
CA LEU A 16 -15.14 -5.30 11.34
C LEU A 16 -16.53 -5.09 10.70
N VAL A 17 -17.22 -4.03 11.13
CA VAL A 17 -18.59 -3.73 10.69
C VAL A 17 -18.63 -3.44 9.18
N ASN A 18 -17.71 -2.63 8.68
CA ASN A 18 -17.65 -2.29 7.27
C ASN A 18 -17.14 -3.46 6.41
N THR A 19 -16.23 -4.25 6.95
CA THR A 19 -15.76 -5.48 6.30
C THR A 19 -16.91 -6.48 6.13
N LYS A 20 -17.74 -6.68 7.16
CA LYS A 20 -18.94 -7.52 7.06
C LYS A 20 -19.92 -7.00 6.01
N ARG A 21 -20.21 -5.69 6.03
CA ARG A 21 -21.08 -5.04 5.04
C ARG A 21 -20.57 -5.23 3.62
N LEU A 22 -19.26 -5.07 3.38
CA LEU A 22 -18.64 -5.32 2.08
C LEU A 22 -18.78 -6.78 1.65
N VAL A 23 -18.47 -7.72 2.54
CA VAL A 23 -18.55 -9.16 2.24
C VAL A 23 -19.99 -9.58 1.95
N GLU A 24 -20.97 -9.11 2.72
CA GLU A 24 -22.38 -9.36 2.47
C GLU A 24 -22.82 -8.79 1.11
N PHE A 25 -22.38 -7.60 0.75
CA PHE A 25 -22.68 -6.98 -0.54
C PHE A 25 -22.08 -7.75 -1.72
N LEU A 26 -20.87 -8.30 -1.56
CA LEU A 26 -20.18 -9.10 -2.57
C LEU A 26 -20.68 -10.57 -2.65
N ASN A 27 -21.43 -11.04 -1.66
CA ASN A 27 -21.89 -12.42 -1.58
C ASN A 27 -22.69 -12.82 -2.85
N GLY A 28 -22.32 -13.95 -3.46
CA GLY A 28 -22.87 -14.43 -4.71
C GLY A 28 -22.47 -13.65 -5.97
N LYS A 29 -21.72 -12.54 -5.84
CA LYS A 29 -21.26 -11.70 -6.96
C LYS A 29 -19.76 -11.84 -7.23
N ALA A 30 -18.97 -12.19 -6.22
CA ALA A 30 -17.53 -12.38 -6.31
C ALA A 30 -17.07 -13.54 -5.44
N GLU A 31 -15.88 -14.06 -5.71
CA GLU A 31 -15.17 -15.00 -4.86
C GLU A 31 -14.24 -14.23 -3.95
N ILE A 32 -14.44 -14.33 -2.63
CA ILE A 32 -13.78 -13.49 -1.65
C ILE A 32 -12.76 -14.30 -0.88
N TYR A 33 -11.57 -13.74 -0.70
CA TYR A 33 -10.47 -14.26 0.11
C TYR A 33 -10.15 -13.31 1.24
N ILE A 34 -10.10 -13.83 2.46
CA ILE A 34 -9.77 -13.06 3.67
C ILE A 34 -8.88 -13.90 4.59
N ASP A 35 -8.11 -13.25 5.44
CA ASP A 35 -7.23 -13.92 6.39
C ASP A 35 -8.02 -14.85 7.33
N GLU A 36 -7.52 -16.07 7.52
CA GLU A 36 -8.10 -17.07 8.42
C GLU A 36 -8.19 -16.60 9.88
N ALA A 37 -7.38 -15.62 10.28
CA ALA A 37 -7.50 -14.96 11.58
C ALA A 37 -8.91 -14.35 11.81
N TYR A 38 -9.65 -14.07 10.73
CA TYR A 38 -11.03 -13.56 10.78
C TYR A 38 -12.10 -14.66 10.71
N SER A 39 -11.74 -15.94 10.73
CA SER A 39 -12.68 -17.06 10.59
C SER A 39 -13.77 -17.08 11.68
N VAL A 40 -13.45 -16.52 12.85
CA VAL A 40 -14.41 -16.33 13.95
C VAL A 40 -15.65 -15.51 13.54
N LEU A 41 -15.58 -14.73 12.47
CA LEU A 41 -16.70 -13.93 11.97
C LEU A 41 -17.77 -14.77 11.27
N GLY A 42 -17.46 -16.01 10.86
CA GLY A 42 -18.40 -16.91 10.19
C GLY A 42 -18.94 -16.40 8.86
N LEU A 43 -18.17 -15.57 8.15
CA LEU A 43 -18.56 -15.01 6.86
C LEU A 43 -18.52 -16.08 5.76
N ASN A 44 -19.35 -15.94 4.75
CA ASN A 44 -19.36 -16.83 3.58
C ASN A 44 -18.25 -16.44 2.60
N VAL A 45 -17.01 -16.77 2.92
CA VAL A 45 -15.78 -16.41 2.17
C VAL A 45 -14.76 -17.54 2.23
N ASN A 46 -13.71 -17.47 1.43
CA ASN A 46 -12.56 -18.35 1.52
C ASN A 46 -11.58 -17.80 2.55
N TYR A 47 -11.45 -18.48 3.67
CA TYR A 47 -10.45 -18.19 4.69
C TYR A 47 -9.12 -18.85 4.31
N VAL A 48 -8.07 -18.05 4.18
CA VAL A 48 -6.73 -18.50 3.78
C VAL A 48 -5.66 -17.87 4.67
N ALA A 49 -4.49 -18.45 4.72
CA ALA A 49 -3.37 -17.84 5.45
C ALA A 49 -3.03 -16.46 4.87
N GLU A 50 -2.63 -15.52 5.71
CA GLU A 50 -2.30 -14.13 5.29
C GLU A 50 -1.32 -14.09 4.11
N SER A 51 -0.34 -14.99 4.10
CA SER A 51 0.67 -15.09 3.03
C SER A 51 0.10 -15.55 1.67
N GLU A 52 -1.07 -16.19 1.66
CA GLU A 52 -1.70 -16.78 0.48
C GLU A 52 -2.85 -15.95 -0.08
N ILE A 53 -3.29 -14.91 0.64
CA ILE A 53 -4.44 -14.08 0.27
C ILE A 53 -4.30 -13.56 -1.16
N LEU A 54 -3.14 -13.01 -1.51
CA LEU A 54 -2.89 -12.41 -2.82
C LEU A 54 -2.59 -13.45 -3.91
N ASP A 55 -2.23 -14.68 -3.56
CA ASP A 55 -1.95 -15.72 -4.56
C ASP A 55 -3.24 -16.21 -5.25
N ASN A 56 -4.37 -16.07 -4.57
CA ASN A 56 -5.68 -16.47 -5.07
C ASN A 56 -6.48 -15.33 -5.71
N ALA A 57 -6.03 -14.08 -5.59
CA ALA A 57 -6.81 -12.90 -5.95
C ALA A 57 -6.37 -12.27 -7.27
N GLU A 58 -7.33 -11.69 -7.98
CA GLU A 58 -7.15 -10.84 -9.16
C GLU A 58 -7.17 -9.35 -8.78
N TYR A 59 -7.82 -9.02 -7.68
CA TYR A 59 -7.97 -7.67 -7.15
C TYR A 59 -7.81 -7.68 -5.63
N LEU A 60 -7.32 -6.58 -5.09
CA LEU A 60 -7.29 -6.34 -3.66
C LEU A 60 -8.21 -5.18 -3.29
N ILE A 61 -9.12 -5.40 -2.35
CA ILE A 61 -9.87 -4.32 -1.70
C ILE A 61 -9.31 -4.12 -0.29
N VAL A 62 -8.95 -2.89 0.00
CA VAL A 62 -8.46 -2.47 1.32
C VAL A 62 -9.51 -1.60 1.99
N LEU A 63 -9.92 -1.96 3.20
CA LEU A 63 -10.72 -1.08 4.07
C LEU A 63 -9.80 -0.46 5.11
N GLY A 64 -9.49 0.83 4.94
CA GLY A 64 -8.52 1.47 5.85
C GLY A 64 -8.15 2.88 5.44
N GLY A 65 -6.90 3.12 5.19
CA GLY A 65 -6.32 4.36 4.69
C GLY A 65 -5.06 4.05 3.89
N ASP A 66 -4.40 5.10 3.40
CA ASP A 66 -3.20 5.00 2.57
C ASP A 66 -2.11 4.10 3.18
N GLY A 67 -1.91 4.16 4.51
CA GLY A 67 -0.94 3.30 5.20
C GLY A 67 -1.22 1.80 5.03
N THR A 68 -2.49 1.38 4.94
CA THR A 68 -2.85 -0.03 4.72
C THR A 68 -2.53 -0.45 3.28
N ILE A 69 -2.74 0.44 2.31
CA ILE A 69 -2.33 0.21 0.91
C ILE A 69 -0.80 0.11 0.82
N LEU A 70 -0.07 1.03 1.45
CA LEU A 70 1.39 1.06 1.43
C LEU A 70 2.02 -0.25 1.91
N GLN A 71 1.46 -0.85 2.95
CA GLN A 71 1.94 -2.14 3.48
C GLN A 71 1.84 -3.28 2.47
N ARG A 72 0.89 -3.23 1.54
CA ARG A 72 0.63 -4.29 0.54
C ARG A 72 1.14 -3.94 -0.86
N ALA A 73 1.51 -2.69 -1.11
CA ALA A 73 1.85 -2.19 -2.44
C ALA A 73 2.95 -3.00 -3.14
N ALA A 74 4.02 -3.36 -2.42
CA ALA A 74 5.14 -4.12 -3.00
C ALA A 74 4.73 -5.55 -3.42
N GLU A 75 3.88 -6.21 -2.64
CA GLU A 75 3.38 -7.55 -2.93
C GLU A 75 2.39 -7.52 -4.09
N CYS A 76 1.47 -6.56 -4.09
CA CYS A 76 0.52 -6.35 -5.18
C CYS A 76 1.23 -6.03 -6.50
N ALA A 77 2.26 -5.19 -6.46
CA ALA A 77 3.04 -4.86 -7.64
C ALA A 77 3.75 -6.07 -8.26
N LYS A 78 4.34 -6.94 -7.44
CA LYS A 78 4.97 -8.19 -7.90
C LYS A 78 3.98 -9.12 -8.61
N ARG A 79 2.74 -9.17 -8.15
CA ARG A 79 1.67 -10.03 -8.68
C ARG A 79 0.81 -9.31 -9.72
N LYS A 80 1.04 -8.01 -9.95
CA LYS A 80 0.24 -7.16 -10.84
C LYS A 80 -1.24 -7.11 -10.43
N ILE A 81 -1.52 -7.12 -9.14
CA ILE A 81 -2.87 -7.05 -8.57
C ILE A 81 -3.24 -5.58 -8.38
N PRO A 82 -4.29 -5.07 -9.05
CA PRO A 82 -4.84 -3.75 -8.79
C PRO A 82 -5.42 -3.66 -7.38
N VAL A 83 -5.30 -2.47 -6.78
CA VAL A 83 -5.77 -2.21 -5.42
C VAL A 83 -6.87 -1.16 -5.44
N LEU A 84 -7.99 -1.44 -4.78
CA LEU A 84 -9.08 -0.51 -4.53
C LEU A 84 -9.09 -0.16 -3.04
N GLY A 85 -8.95 1.12 -2.72
CA GLY A 85 -8.93 1.59 -1.34
C GLY A 85 -10.27 2.22 -0.93
N ILE A 86 -10.88 1.68 0.12
CA ILE A 86 -12.07 2.24 0.78
C ILE A 86 -11.62 2.89 2.08
N ASN A 87 -11.87 4.19 2.20
CA ASN A 87 -11.41 4.99 3.32
C ASN A 87 -12.31 4.83 4.54
N LEU A 88 -11.71 4.51 5.68
CA LEU A 88 -12.39 4.45 6.99
C LEU A 88 -12.01 5.64 7.90
N GLY A 89 -11.67 6.78 7.32
CA GLY A 89 -11.27 7.94 8.12
C GLY A 89 -11.19 9.21 7.27
N LYS A 90 -10.07 9.92 7.34
CA LYS A 90 -9.84 11.07 6.45
C LYS A 90 -9.41 10.57 5.08
N ILE A 91 -10.01 11.11 4.02
CA ILE A 91 -9.64 10.82 2.63
C ILE A 91 -8.12 10.95 2.46
N GLY A 92 -7.54 9.95 1.82
CA GLY A 92 -6.12 9.90 1.46
C GLY A 92 -5.89 10.18 -0.01
N PHE A 93 -4.65 10.07 -0.46
CA PHE A 93 -4.26 10.17 -1.87
C PHE A 93 -4.43 8.86 -2.64
N MET A 94 -4.68 7.75 -1.94
CA MET A 94 -4.83 6.41 -2.52
C MET A 94 -6.14 5.74 -2.15
N THR A 95 -6.77 6.17 -1.05
CA THR A 95 -8.08 5.69 -0.60
C THR A 95 -9.12 6.76 -0.94
N GLU A 96 -9.63 6.72 -2.19
CA GLU A 96 -10.50 7.77 -2.75
C GLU A 96 -12.00 7.53 -2.47
N ILE A 97 -12.38 6.27 -2.15
CA ILE A 97 -13.77 5.91 -1.92
C ILE A 97 -14.12 6.10 -0.45
N GLU A 98 -15.08 6.94 -0.17
CA GLU A 98 -15.64 7.05 1.18
C GLU A 98 -16.52 5.84 1.51
N ILE A 99 -16.65 5.54 2.80
CA ILE A 99 -17.39 4.36 3.23
C ILE A 99 -18.88 4.44 2.86
N ASP A 100 -19.43 5.63 2.76
CA ASP A 100 -20.83 5.84 2.38
C ASP A 100 -21.07 5.53 0.90
N ASP A 101 -20.07 5.71 0.05
CA ASP A 101 -20.11 5.44 -1.39
C ASP A 101 -19.66 4.01 -1.75
N MET A 102 -19.33 3.18 -0.77
CA MET A 102 -18.74 1.86 -0.96
C MET A 102 -19.56 0.98 -1.90
N GLU A 103 -20.87 0.87 -1.69
CA GLU A 103 -21.72 -0.05 -2.46
C GLU A 103 -21.88 0.39 -3.92
N ASP A 104 -21.97 1.71 -4.18
CA ASP A 104 -22.01 2.25 -5.54
C ASP A 104 -20.68 1.98 -6.26
N ALA A 105 -19.57 2.29 -5.61
CA ALA A 105 -18.23 2.04 -6.16
C ALA A 105 -17.99 0.55 -6.45
N ILE A 106 -18.39 -0.34 -5.53
CA ILE A 106 -18.28 -1.79 -5.73
C ILE A 106 -19.21 -2.27 -6.83
N SER A 107 -20.40 -1.67 -6.99
CA SER A 107 -21.31 -2.00 -8.10
C SER A 107 -20.68 -1.68 -9.46
N LYS A 108 -20.06 -0.49 -9.59
CA LYS A 108 -19.30 -0.10 -10.79
C LYS A 108 -18.12 -1.02 -11.04
N PHE A 109 -17.35 -1.31 -10.00
CA PHE A 109 -16.22 -2.24 -10.07
C PHE A 109 -16.63 -3.63 -10.57
N LEU A 110 -17.76 -4.17 -10.11
CA LEU A 110 -18.27 -5.47 -10.56
C LEU A 110 -18.68 -5.47 -12.04
N GLN A 111 -19.09 -4.31 -12.56
CA GLN A 111 -19.50 -4.10 -13.96
C GLN A 111 -18.32 -3.72 -14.88
N ASP A 112 -17.07 -3.75 -14.39
CA ASP A 112 -15.87 -3.29 -15.09
C ASP A 112 -15.90 -1.80 -15.49
N ASP A 113 -16.73 -0.99 -14.80
CA ASP A 113 -16.82 0.45 -14.98
C ASP A 113 -15.82 1.16 -14.04
N PHE A 114 -14.54 1.03 -14.36
CA PHE A 114 -13.43 1.67 -13.64
C PHE A 114 -12.19 1.83 -14.52
N THR A 115 -11.28 2.67 -14.11
CA THR A 115 -9.95 2.83 -14.71
C THR A 115 -8.87 2.43 -13.73
N ILE A 116 -7.73 1.92 -14.24
CA ILE A 116 -6.57 1.58 -13.41
C ILE A 116 -5.52 2.68 -13.58
N GLU A 117 -5.25 3.40 -12.51
CA GLU A 117 -4.11 4.31 -12.43
C GLU A 117 -2.82 3.53 -12.17
N LYS A 118 -1.79 3.78 -12.96
CA LYS A 118 -0.46 3.18 -12.76
C LYS A 118 0.42 4.14 -11.99
N ARG A 119 0.92 3.69 -10.84
CA ARG A 119 1.83 4.47 -10.00
C ARG A 119 3.24 3.92 -10.07
N MET A 120 4.22 4.82 -10.20
CA MET A 120 5.63 4.49 -10.14
C MET A 120 5.99 3.93 -8.77
N MET A 121 6.84 2.91 -8.75
CA MET A 121 7.49 2.43 -7.54
C MET A 121 9.01 2.53 -7.66
N MET A 122 9.68 2.76 -6.55
CA MET A 122 11.12 2.80 -6.45
C MET A 122 11.64 1.48 -5.91
N LYS A 123 12.66 0.90 -6.58
CA LYS A 123 13.45 -0.22 -6.03
C LYS A 123 14.65 0.36 -5.29
N ALA A 124 14.83 -0.02 -4.04
CA ALA A 124 15.99 0.32 -3.24
C ALA A 124 16.83 -0.91 -2.93
N GLU A 125 18.14 -0.74 -2.96
CA GLU A 125 19.11 -1.78 -2.63
C GLU A 125 20.16 -1.22 -1.66
N ILE A 126 20.43 -1.96 -0.61
CA ILE A 126 21.59 -1.70 0.27
C ILE A 126 22.69 -2.63 -0.19
N ARG A 127 23.84 -2.05 -0.56
CA ARG A 127 25.01 -2.80 -1.02
C ARG A 127 26.19 -2.58 -0.09
N LYS A 128 26.94 -3.63 0.18
CA LYS A 128 28.21 -3.61 0.87
C LYS A 128 29.21 -4.45 0.09
N GLU A 129 30.39 -3.90 -0.22
CA GLU A 129 31.43 -4.60 -1.01
C GLU A 129 30.86 -5.17 -2.34
N ASN A 130 30.08 -4.37 -3.06
CA ASN A 130 29.39 -4.73 -4.30
C ASN A 130 28.36 -5.89 -4.19
N LYS A 131 28.07 -6.38 -2.97
CA LYS A 131 27.03 -7.39 -2.73
C LYS A 131 25.76 -6.75 -2.22
N ILE A 132 24.61 -7.14 -2.79
CA ILE A 132 23.30 -6.71 -2.29
C ILE A 132 23.06 -7.39 -0.95
N GLN A 133 22.87 -6.58 0.10
CA GLN A 133 22.50 -7.05 1.43
C GLN A 133 20.98 -7.09 1.60
N PHE A 134 20.29 -6.04 1.10
CA PHE A 134 18.85 -5.91 1.16
C PHE A 134 18.32 -5.29 -0.13
N SER A 135 17.12 -5.69 -0.52
CA SER A 135 16.39 -5.10 -1.66
C SER A 135 14.91 -5.02 -1.30
N PHE A 136 14.29 -3.87 -1.55
CA PHE A 136 12.87 -3.64 -1.32
C PHE A 136 12.28 -2.66 -2.33
N HIS A 137 10.95 -2.57 -2.38
CA HIS A 137 10.23 -1.63 -3.23
C HIS A 137 9.42 -0.69 -2.35
N ALA A 138 9.44 0.58 -2.70
CA ALA A 138 8.67 1.63 -2.03
C ALA A 138 7.72 2.30 -3.02
N LEU A 139 6.48 2.47 -2.62
CA LEU A 139 5.50 3.25 -3.38
C LEU A 139 5.65 4.74 -3.08
N ASN A 140 5.94 5.12 -1.83
CA ASN A 140 6.11 6.51 -1.43
C ASN A 140 7.58 6.95 -1.47
N ASP A 141 8.36 6.53 -0.48
CA ASP A 141 9.72 7.04 -0.28
C ASP A 141 10.64 5.99 0.32
N VAL A 142 11.94 6.28 0.21
CA VAL A 142 13.04 5.58 0.89
C VAL A 142 13.77 6.61 1.74
N VAL A 143 13.87 6.33 3.03
CA VAL A 143 14.54 7.21 3.99
C VAL A 143 15.85 6.58 4.43
N VAL A 144 16.94 7.30 4.22
CA VAL A 144 18.23 7.01 4.84
C VAL A 144 18.37 7.95 6.04
N SER A 145 18.50 7.42 7.24
CA SER A 145 18.56 8.21 8.45
C SER A 145 19.68 7.76 9.37
N LYS A 146 20.19 8.67 10.18
CA LYS A 146 21.10 8.33 11.29
C LYS A 146 20.36 7.46 12.31
N VAL A 147 21.13 6.70 13.08
CA VAL A 147 20.61 6.02 14.26
C VAL A 147 20.28 7.05 15.35
N ALA A 148 19.21 6.81 16.09
CA ALA A 148 18.81 7.73 17.18
C ALA A 148 19.95 7.91 18.18
N GLY A 149 20.22 9.17 18.55
CA GLY A 149 21.32 9.54 19.46
C GLY A 149 22.69 9.72 18.81
N GLU A 150 22.84 9.34 17.54
CA GLU A 150 24.10 9.51 16.81
C GLU A 150 24.25 10.93 16.21
N LYS A 151 25.50 11.26 15.82
CA LYS A 151 25.81 12.49 15.11
C LYS A 151 25.25 12.48 13.70
N LEU A 152 25.31 13.64 13.04
CA LEU A 152 24.98 13.77 11.61
C LEU A 152 25.77 12.77 10.78
N ILE A 153 25.12 12.23 9.72
CA ILE A 153 25.76 11.31 8.80
C ILE A 153 26.31 12.06 7.58
N TYR A 154 27.41 11.53 7.05
CA TYR A 154 28.00 12.00 5.79
C TYR A 154 27.45 11.13 4.66
N MET A 155 26.90 11.78 3.63
CA MET A 155 26.33 11.12 2.46
C MET A 155 26.89 11.77 1.20
N GLU A 156 27.26 10.96 0.24
CA GLU A 156 27.56 11.39 -1.12
C GLU A 156 26.44 10.90 -2.04
N LEU A 157 25.79 11.85 -2.73
CA LEU A 157 24.75 11.56 -3.72
C LEU A 157 25.37 11.53 -5.12
N SER A 158 25.14 10.45 -5.83
CA SER A 158 25.50 10.33 -7.25
C SER A 158 24.29 9.87 -8.07
N THR A 159 24.21 10.31 -9.32
CA THR A 159 23.22 9.88 -10.31
C THR A 159 23.96 9.38 -11.54
N ASP A 160 23.64 8.17 -11.98
CA ASP A 160 24.27 7.52 -13.15
C ASP A 160 25.81 7.51 -13.09
N GLY A 161 26.34 7.32 -11.86
CA GLY A 161 27.80 7.31 -11.62
C GLY A 161 28.45 8.69 -11.52
N VAL A 162 27.70 9.78 -11.69
CA VAL A 162 28.19 11.15 -11.55
C VAL A 162 27.87 11.67 -10.14
N ALA A 163 28.89 12.15 -9.43
CA ALA A 163 28.68 12.78 -8.12
C ALA A 163 27.89 14.09 -8.26
N VAL A 164 26.78 14.18 -7.56
CA VAL A 164 25.89 15.35 -7.57
C VAL A 164 26.21 16.28 -6.42
N ASN A 165 26.24 15.74 -5.19
CA ASN A 165 26.47 16.56 -3.99
C ASN A 165 26.92 15.70 -2.79
N ARG A 166 27.44 16.38 -1.77
CA ARG A 166 27.77 15.79 -0.47
C ARG A 166 26.97 16.49 0.61
N TYR A 167 26.36 15.71 1.48
CA TYR A 167 25.52 16.20 2.56
C TYR A 167 26.05 15.74 3.92
N THR A 168 25.91 16.64 4.89
CA THR A 168 26.05 16.32 6.31
C THR A 168 24.70 16.64 6.94
N ALA A 169 23.90 15.63 7.25
CA ALA A 169 22.51 15.79 7.66
C ALA A 169 22.05 14.66 8.58
N ASP A 170 20.86 14.79 9.13
CA ASP A 170 20.18 13.71 9.86
C ASP A 170 19.77 12.55 8.96
N GLY A 171 19.55 12.83 7.66
CA GLY A 171 19.16 11.83 6.68
C GLY A 171 18.89 12.41 5.31
N LEU A 172 18.41 11.54 4.42
CA LEU A 172 18.00 11.85 3.05
C LEU A 172 16.70 11.12 2.75
N ILE A 173 15.73 11.81 2.15
CA ILE A 173 14.48 11.25 1.68
C ILE A 173 14.51 11.23 0.15
N ILE A 174 14.24 10.08 -0.44
CA ILE A 174 14.10 9.91 -1.87
C ILE A 174 12.66 9.46 -2.10
N ALA A 175 11.84 10.31 -2.73
CA ALA A 175 10.41 10.09 -2.90
C ALA A 175 10.03 9.85 -4.37
N THR A 176 9.04 9.01 -4.59
CA THR A 176 8.30 8.92 -5.86
C THR A 176 7.34 10.11 -5.98
N PRO A 177 6.72 10.35 -7.15
CA PRO A 177 5.62 11.33 -7.24
C PRO A 177 4.49 11.07 -6.23
N THR A 178 4.08 9.82 -6.04
CA THR A 178 3.09 9.45 -5.00
C THR A 178 3.57 9.83 -3.60
N GLY A 179 4.83 9.57 -3.28
CA GLY A 179 5.43 9.87 -1.98
C GLY A 179 5.75 11.34 -1.74
N SER A 180 5.72 12.18 -2.80
CA SER A 180 6.01 13.61 -2.66
C SER A 180 5.06 14.33 -1.70
N THR A 181 3.82 13.86 -1.61
CA THR A 181 2.78 14.37 -0.68
C THR A 181 2.83 13.74 0.72
N GLY A 182 3.73 12.75 0.94
CA GLY A 182 3.93 12.05 2.22
C GLY A 182 4.99 12.70 3.11
N TYR A 183 5.98 11.91 3.54
CA TYR A 183 7.06 12.41 4.40
C TYR A 183 7.92 13.47 3.73
N SER A 184 8.11 13.39 2.41
CA SER A 184 8.89 14.36 1.64
C SER A 184 8.39 15.79 1.83
N ILE A 185 7.07 16.05 1.69
CA ILE A 185 6.52 17.40 1.86
C ILE A 185 6.69 17.90 3.29
N SER A 186 6.56 17.03 4.28
CA SER A 186 6.75 17.38 5.68
C SER A 186 8.21 17.78 6.01
N ALA A 187 9.15 17.31 5.20
CA ALA A 187 10.57 17.65 5.28
C ALA A 187 10.96 18.85 4.39
N GLY A 188 9.98 19.49 3.73
CA GLY A 188 10.21 20.66 2.86
C GLY A 188 10.47 20.29 1.39
N GLY A 189 10.22 19.07 0.97
CA GLY A 189 10.32 18.65 -0.42
C GLY A 189 9.18 19.21 -1.29
N PRO A 190 9.34 19.26 -2.62
CA PRO A 190 8.30 19.72 -3.54
C PRO A 190 7.23 18.65 -3.74
N VAL A 191 6.02 19.08 -4.11
CA VAL A 191 4.99 18.21 -4.70
C VAL A 191 5.33 17.99 -6.17
N VAL A 192 5.28 16.72 -6.60
CA VAL A 192 5.63 16.32 -7.98
C VAL A 192 4.43 15.63 -8.63
#